data_5d4d3e0389ef47197651c8897239b91d
#
_entry.id   5d4d3e0389ef47197651c8897239b91d
#
_cell.length_a   1.000
_cell.length_b   1.000
_cell.length_c   1.000
_cell.angle_alpha   90.00
_cell.angle_beta   90.00
_cell.angle_gamma   90.00
#
_symmetry.space_group_name_H-M   'P 1'
#
loop_
_entity.id
_entity.type
_entity.pdbx_description
1 polymer ?
#
loop_
_entity_poly.entity_id
_entity_poly.type
_entity_poly.pdbx_seq_one_letter_code
_entity_poly.pdbx_strand_id
1 'polypeptide(L)'
;MISILSGAATTGLLRAPIGGPAVASATLTAHMIIGVATASVAVWYLARSRKTRAQVAIALVAAAVVSGWSASRSFTPFAVAGHAIAAFAPLALLVDNTRALAWPPRAARVGFVLLLLQVALAALVRHRVIGLTSHVLVGGLAATAVLVPAVVVTQDDAALVVEKRAARWAIAALLVQVLLGASLLLMVAAGTDNVPLWAAAINAHVLVGALALLAAAALSHVLAAG
;
A
#
# COMPACT_ATOMS: atom_id res chain seq x y z
N MET A 1 10.20 19.72 5.82
CA MET A 1 9.38 19.62 4.60
C MET A 1 8.40 18.48 4.59
N ILE A 2 8.78 17.26 4.86
CA ILE A 2 7.84 16.21 5.30
C ILE A 2 7.17 16.64 6.58
N SER A 3 7.79 17.54 7.34
CA SER A 3 7.12 18.22 8.43
C SER A 3 5.90 19.03 7.99
N ILE A 4 5.86 19.53 6.77
CA ILE A 4 4.67 20.17 6.22
C ILE A 4 3.66 19.10 5.80
N LEU A 5 4.11 18.01 5.14
CA LEU A 5 3.24 16.89 4.79
C LEU A 5 2.68 16.17 6.00
N SER A 6 3.50 15.88 7.00
CA SER A 6 3.04 15.25 8.23
C SER A 6 2.41 16.26 9.19
N GLY A 7 2.84 17.52 9.20
CA GLY A 7 2.21 18.58 9.98
C GLY A 7 0.87 18.99 9.37
N ALA A 8 0.76 19.18 8.07
CA ALA A 8 -0.51 19.43 7.40
C ALA A 8 -1.44 18.21 7.46
N ALA A 9 -0.91 17.00 7.26
CA ALA A 9 -1.71 15.78 7.33
C ALA A 9 -2.02 15.34 8.78
N THR A 10 -1.11 15.52 9.72
CA THR A 10 -1.35 15.10 11.12
C THR A 10 -1.81 16.22 12.03
N THR A 11 -1.35 17.45 11.84
CA THR A 11 -1.86 18.59 12.62
C THR A 11 -3.01 19.30 11.92
N GLY A 12 -3.02 19.39 10.60
CA GLY A 12 -4.13 19.96 9.83
C GLY A 12 -5.34 19.02 9.75
N LEU A 13 -5.15 17.76 9.36
CA LEU A 13 -6.26 16.77 9.25
C LEU A 13 -6.73 16.23 10.60
N LEU A 14 -5.86 16.15 11.61
CA LEU A 14 -6.22 15.63 12.93
C LEU A 14 -6.54 16.73 13.94
N ARG A 15 -5.96 17.95 13.81
CA ARG A 15 -6.24 19.09 14.69
C ARG A 15 -7.18 20.13 14.06
N ALA A 16 -7.18 20.24 12.73
CA ALA A 16 -8.13 21.05 11.99
C ALA A 16 -8.50 20.31 10.71
N PRO A 17 -9.35 19.26 10.79
CA PRO A 17 -9.75 18.52 9.63
C PRO A 17 -10.47 19.43 8.63
N ILE A 18 -10.20 19.21 7.35
CA ILE A 18 -10.96 19.86 6.29
C ILE A 18 -12.43 19.45 6.47
N GLY A 19 -13.30 20.43 6.70
CA GLY A 19 -14.71 20.17 7.02
C GLY A 19 -15.04 20.03 8.51
N GLY A 20 -14.06 20.27 9.41
CA GLY A 20 -14.27 20.28 10.85
C GLY A 20 -14.26 18.89 11.51
N PRO A 21 -14.45 18.84 12.85
CA PRO A 21 -14.39 17.60 13.64
C PRO A 21 -15.39 16.53 13.20
N ALA A 22 -16.56 16.94 12.73
CA ALA A 22 -17.61 16.03 12.30
C ALA A 22 -17.20 15.22 11.05
N VAL A 23 -16.53 15.85 10.08
CA VAL A 23 -16.04 15.16 8.86
C VAL A 23 -14.92 14.20 9.20
N ALA A 24 -14.00 14.58 10.10
CA ALA A 24 -12.94 13.67 10.56
C ALA A 24 -13.52 12.44 11.28
N SER A 25 -14.51 12.64 12.13
CA SER A 25 -15.22 11.57 12.84
C SER A 25 -15.96 10.66 11.87
N ALA A 26 -16.68 11.20 10.90
CA ALA A 26 -17.39 10.44 9.88
C ALA A 26 -16.43 9.62 9.01
N THR A 27 -15.30 10.21 8.60
CA THR A 27 -14.29 9.50 7.79
C THR A 27 -13.65 8.36 8.57
N LEU A 28 -13.30 8.58 9.84
CA LEU A 28 -12.76 7.53 10.70
C LEU A 28 -13.79 6.41 10.91
N THR A 29 -15.03 6.76 11.18
CA THR A 29 -16.12 5.79 11.34
C THR A 29 -16.35 4.99 10.09
N ALA A 30 -16.40 5.62 8.92
CA ALA A 30 -16.51 4.94 7.64
C ALA A 30 -15.33 3.98 7.39
N HIS A 31 -14.08 4.43 7.66
CA HIS A 31 -12.90 3.57 7.57
C HIS A 31 -13.01 2.35 8.48
N MET A 32 -13.44 2.53 9.72
CA MET A 32 -13.63 1.42 10.67
C MET A 32 -14.72 0.44 10.20
N ILE A 33 -15.86 0.93 9.74
CA ILE A 33 -16.96 0.08 9.23
C ILE A 33 -16.50 -0.73 8.02
N ILE A 34 -15.89 -0.06 7.03
CA ILE A 34 -15.38 -0.72 5.82
C ILE A 34 -14.29 -1.72 6.19
N GLY A 35 -13.38 -1.35 7.09
CA GLY A 35 -12.31 -2.22 7.56
C GLY A 35 -12.84 -3.48 8.23
N VAL A 36 -13.80 -3.35 9.14
CA VAL A 36 -14.44 -4.49 9.83
C VAL A 36 -15.21 -5.36 8.83
N ALA A 37 -16.00 -4.76 7.93
CA ALA A 37 -16.73 -5.51 6.91
C ALA A 37 -15.78 -6.31 6.01
N THR A 38 -14.70 -5.68 5.52
CA THR A 38 -13.69 -6.33 4.69
C THR A 38 -12.99 -7.46 5.45
N ALA A 39 -12.61 -7.22 6.71
CA ALA A 39 -11.99 -8.22 7.57
C ALA A 39 -12.93 -9.42 7.78
N SER A 40 -14.22 -9.17 8.03
CA SER A 40 -15.23 -10.22 8.24
C SER A 40 -15.40 -11.08 6.99
N VAL A 41 -15.49 -10.48 5.81
CA VAL A 41 -15.56 -11.20 4.53
C VAL A 41 -14.30 -12.01 4.29
N ALA A 42 -13.12 -11.44 4.54
CA ALA A 42 -11.85 -12.13 4.40
C ALA A 42 -11.75 -13.33 5.35
N VAL A 43 -12.09 -13.16 6.63
CA VAL A 43 -12.11 -14.25 7.62
C VAL A 43 -13.09 -15.34 7.21
N TRP A 44 -14.32 -14.97 6.79
CA TRP A 44 -15.32 -15.93 6.34
C TRP A 44 -14.85 -16.75 5.12
N TYR A 45 -14.24 -16.09 4.14
CA TYR A 45 -13.68 -16.76 2.96
C TYR A 45 -12.53 -17.69 3.32
N LEU A 46 -11.58 -17.21 4.13
CA LEU A 46 -10.39 -17.94 4.54
C LEU A 46 -10.72 -19.10 5.50
N ALA A 47 -11.71 -18.95 6.37
CA ALA A 47 -12.15 -19.99 7.31
C ALA A 47 -12.68 -21.25 6.60
N ARG A 48 -13.15 -21.13 5.37
CA ARG A 48 -13.54 -22.26 4.53
C ARG A 48 -12.34 -23.06 4.00
N SER A 49 -11.16 -22.46 4.01
CA SER A 49 -9.92 -23.11 3.61
C SER A 49 -9.26 -23.76 4.82
N ARG A 50 -9.07 -25.08 4.80
CA ARG A 50 -8.35 -25.82 5.84
C ARG A 50 -6.83 -25.69 5.75
N LYS A 51 -6.30 -24.85 4.86
CA LYS A 51 -4.87 -24.65 4.64
C LYS A 51 -4.28 -23.77 5.76
N THR A 52 -3.12 -24.15 6.27
CA THR A 52 -2.37 -23.38 7.28
C THR A 52 -2.17 -21.90 6.90
N ARG A 53 -1.94 -21.62 5.62
CA ARG A 53 -1.82 -20.25 5.10
C ARG A 53 -3.07 -19.41 5.33
N ALA A 54 -4.25 -20.01 5.21
CA ALA A 54 -5.51 -19.31 5.48
C ALA A 54 -5.62 -18.96 6.97
N GLN A 55 -5.20 -19.82 7.86
CA GLN A 55 -5.19 -19.56 9.31
C GLN A 55 -4.25 -18.41 9.66
N VAL A 56 -3.04 -18.39 9.05
CA VAL A 56 -2.09 -17.27 9.23
C VAL A 56 -2.68 -15.96 8.65
N ALA A 57 -3.32 -16.01 7.50
CA ALA A 57 -3.99 -14.84 6.92
C ALA A 57 -5.11 -14.29 7.83
N ILE A 58 -5.91 -15.17 8.45
CA ILE A 58 -6.93 -14.79 9.44
C ILE A 58 -6.27 -14.10 10.64
N ALA A 59 -5.19 -14.67 11.18
CA ALA A 59 -4.46 -14.06 12.29
C ALA A 59 -3.92 -12.67 11.94
N LEU A 60 -3.41 -12.47 10.72
CA LEU A 60 -2.94 -11.16 10.25
C LEU A 60 -4.10 -10.16 10.06
N VAL A 61 -5.25 -10.60 9.57
CA VAL A 61 -6.45 -9.76 9.49
C VAL A 61 -6.91 -9.34 10.89
N ALA A 62 -6.93 -10.26 11.86
CA ALA A 62 -7.24 -9.93 13.25
C ALA A 62 -6.21 -8.95 13.84
N ALA A 63 -4.91 -9.16 13.59
CA ALA A 63 -3.86 -8.23 13.99
C ALA A 63 -4.03 -6.84 13.37
N ALA A 64 -4.47 -6.76 12.10
CA ALA A 64 -4.77 -5.49 11.45
C ALA A 64 -5.92 -4.74 12.15
N VAL A 65 -6.99 -5.44 12.53
CA VAL A 65 -8.11 -4.83 13.27
C VAL A 65 -7.65 -4.32 14.63
N VAL A 66 -6.92 -5.14 15.40
CA VAL A 66 -6.43 -4.76 16.74
C VAL A 66 -5.44 -3.61 16.66
N SER A 67 -4.50 -3.66 15.72
CA SER A 67 -3.52 -2.58 15.54
C SER A 67 -4.17 -1.29 15.02
N GLY A 68 -5.20 -1.38 14.19
CA GLY A 68 -6.01 -0.23 13.76
C GLY A 68 -6.74 0.43 14.92
N TRP A 69 -7.33 -0.36 15.81
CA TRP A 69 -7.92 0.13 17.04
C TRP A 69 -6.89 0.83 17.94
N SER A 70 -5.72 0.24 18.14
CA SER A 70 -4.62 0.86 18.90
C SER A 70 -4.14 2.14 18.23
N ALA A 71 -3.92 2.14 16.92
CA ALA A 71 -3.50 3.30 16.17
C ALA A 71 -4.50 4.45 16.24
N SER A 72 -5.82 4.16 16.24
CA SER A 72 -6.86 5.17 16.36
C SER A 72 -6.87 5.89 17.72
N ARG A 73 -6.32 5.27 18.75
CA ARG A 73 -6.23 5.83 20.11
C ARG A 73 -4.93 6.55 20.40
N SER A 74 -3.82 6.01 19.95
CA SER A 74 -2.49 6.52 20.32
C SER A 74 -1.79 7.29 19.20
N PHE A 75 -2.12 7.03 17.93
CA PHE A 75 -1.49 7.60 16.74
C PHE A 75 0.04 7.58 16.75
N THR A 76 0.63 6.60 17.43
CA THR A 76 2.09 6.45 17.42
C THR A 76 2.57 5.99 16.04
N PRO A 77 3.78 6.41 15.60
CA PRO A 77 4.32 6.01 14.30
C PRO A 77 4.34 4.50 14.10
N PHE A 78 4.72 3.76 15.14
CA PHE A 78 4.83 2.31 15.11
C PHE A 78 3.45 1.61 15.07
N ALA A 79 2.44 2.15 15.77
CA ALA A 79 1.09 1.61 15.72
C ALA A 79 0.49 1.78 14.30
N VAL A 80 0.70 2.94 13.67
CA VAL A 80 0.22 3.22 12.30
C VAL A 80 0.98 2.36 11.28
N ALA A 81 2.29 2.24 11.39
CA ALA A 81 3.10 1.37 10.52
C ALA A 81 2.72 -0.11 10.69
N GLY A 82 2.55 -0.57 11.92
CA GLY A 82 2.12 -1.93 12.23
C GLY A 82 0.74 -2.25 11.67
N HIS A 83 -0.22 -1.31 11.79
CA HIS A 83 -1.54 -1.45 11.19
C HIS A 83 -1.46 -1.56 9.65
N ALA A 84 -0.68 -0.70 9.01
CA ALA A 84 -0.52 -0.72 7.55
C ALA A 84 0.11 -2.04 7.08
N ILE A 85 1.17 -2.53 7.74
CA ILE A 85 1.79 -3.81 7.41
C ILE A 85 0.78 -4.95 7.62
N ALA A 86 0.12 -5.02 8.76
CA ALA A 86 -0.83 -6.08 9.07
C ALA A 86 -2.02 -6.12 8.11
N ALA A 87 -2.47 -4.95 7.62
CA ALA A 87 -3.56 -4.85 6.65
C ALA A 87 -3.18 -5.44 5.28
N PHE A 88 -1.92 -5.30 4.85
CA PHE A 88 -1.47 -5.76 3.53
C PHE A 88 -0.69 -7.08 3.56
N ALA A 89 -0.13 -7.49 4.70
CA ALA A 89 0.63 -8.73 4.83
C ALA A 89 -0.14 -10.00 4.38
N PRO A 90 -1.48 -10.13 4.58
CA PRO A 90 -2.23 -11.27 4.06
C PRO A 90 -2.08 -11.47 2.56
N LEU A 91 -1.86 -10.40 1.79
CA LEU A 91 -1.62 -10.50 0.35
C LEU A 91 -0.34 -11.28 0.03
N ALA A 92 0.69 -11.18 0.88
CA ALA A 92 1.93 -11.93 0.72
C ALA A 92 1.72 -13.45 0.83
N LEU A 93 0.73 -13.88 1.61
CA LEU A 93 0.39 -15.29 1.79
C LEU A 93 -0.42 -15.86 0.62
N LEU A 94 -1.07 -15.01 -0.16
CA LEU A 94 -1.78 -15.40 -1.37
C LEU A 94 -0.80 -15.66 -2.53
N VAL A 95 0.41 -15.09 -2.45
CA VAL A 95 1.46 -15.34 -3.43
C VAL A 95 2.06 -16.72 -3.16
N ASP A 96 1.91 -17.66 -4.11
CA ASP A 96 2.42 -19.03 -3.93
C ASP A 96 3.95 -19.06 -3.86
N ASN A 97 4.47 -19.64 -2.76
CA ASN A 97 5.90 -19.70 -2.47
C ASN A 97 6.54 -21.05 -2.74
N THR A 98 5.77 -22.03 -3.23
CA THR A 98 6.19 -23.45 -3.24
C THR A 98 7.12 -23.82 -4.37
N ARG A 99 7.21 -23.01 -5.42
CA ARG A 99 8.08 -23.28 -6.58
C ARG A 99 9.35 -22.44 -6.53
N ALA A 100 10.47 -23.05 -6.92
CA ALA A 100 11.69 -22.32 -7.21
C ALA A 100 11.40 -21.42 -8.41
N LEU A 101 11.18 -20.13 -8.15
CA LEU A 101 10.75 -19.20 -9.18
C LEU A 101 11.94 -18.81 -10.06
N ALA A 102 11.78 -19.04 -11.36
CA ALA A 102 12.61 -18.42 -12.38
C ALA A 102 12.36 -16.89 -12.43
N TRP A 103 13.17 -16.17 -13.16
CA TRP A 103 12.88 -14.83 -13.63
C TRP A 103 11.80 -14.91 -14.72
N PRO A 104 10.73 -14.07 -14.81
CA PRO A 104 10.45 -12.86 -14.06
C PRO A 104 9.65 -13.01 -12.74
N PRO A 105 9.04 -14.17 -12.39
CA PRO A 105 8.23 -14.28 -11.16
C PRO A 105 8.96 -13.88 -9.88
N ARG A 106 10.26 -14.23 -9.77
CA ARG A 106 11.07 -13.83 -8.60
C ARG A 106 11.17 -12.32 -8.47
N ALA A 107 11.40 -11.60 -9.57
CA ALA A 107 11.51 -10.15 -9.56
C ALA A 107 10.19 -9.48 -9.17
N ALA A 108 9.06 -9.95 -9.71
CA ALA A 108 7.72 -9.47 -9.34
C ALA A 108 7.44 -9.65 -7.85
N ARG A 109 7.86 -10.78 -7.26
CA ARG A 109 7.72 -11.03 -5.82
C ARG A 109 8.59 -10.09 -4.99
N VAL A 110 9.85 -9.88 -5.36
CA VAL A 110 10.74 -8.92 -4.69
C VAL A 110 10.13 -7.53 -4.75
N GLY A 111 9.64 -7.12 -5.91
CA GLY A 111 8.95 -5.85 -6.08
C GLY A 111 7.72 -5.70 -5.17
N PHE A 112 6.89 -6.73 -5.07
CA PHE A 112 5.76 -6.74 -4.14
C PHE A 112 6.21 -6.58 -2.67
N VAL A 113 7.25 -7.29 -2.23
CA VAL A 113 7.78 -7.19 -0.86
C VAL A 113 8.35 -5.79 -0.61
N LEU A 114 9.05 -5.21 -1.58
CA LEU A 114 9.56 -3.84 -1.48
C LEU A 114 8.43 -2.80 -1.42
N LEU A 115 7.33 -3.00 -2.16
CA LEU A 115 6.15 -2.15 -2.06
C LEU A 115 5.48 -2.28 -0.69
N LEU A 116 5.44 -3.47 -0.10
CA LEU A 116 4.93 -3.65 1.25
C LEU A 116 5.80 -2.92 2.29
N LEU A 117 7.13 -3.01 2.16
CA LEU A 117 8.07 -2.24 2.96
C LEU A 117 7.85 -0.73 2.77
N GLN A 118 7.58 -0.30 1.54
CA GLN A 118 7.31 1.09 1.20
C GLN A 118 6.09 1.65 1.94
N VAL A 119 5.05 0.84 2.17
CA VAL A 119 3.88 1.23 2.99
C VAL A 119 4.30 1.53 4.43
N ALA A 120 5.17 0.69 5.02
CA ALA A 120 5.69 0.92 6.36
C ALA A 120 6.57 2.19 6.43
N LEU A 121 7.47 2.36 5.45
CA LEU A 121 8.32 3.55 5.36
C LEU A 121 7.49 4.83 5.19
N ALA A 122 6.42 4.80 4.40
CA ALA A 122 5.51 5.93 4.24
C ALA A 122 4.89 6.36 5.58
N ALA A 123 4.47 5.40 6.41
CA ALA A 123 3.96 5.67 7.74
C ALA A 123 5.03 6.31 8.64
N LEU A 124 6.27 5.79 8.65
CA LEU A 124 7.37 6.33 9.43
C LEU A 124 7.80 7.73 8.98
N VAL A 125 7.82 7.97 7.67
CA VAL A 125 8.07 9.31 7.09
C VAL A 125 6.97 10.29 7.51
N ARG A 126 5.71 9.87 7.44
CA ARG A 126 4.57 10.69 7.87
C ARG A 126 4.70 11.15 9.32
N HIS A 127 5.23 10.31 10.18
CA HIS A 127 5.47 10.62 11.60
C HIS A 127 6.85 11.19 11.89
N ARG A 128 7.65 11.54 10.86
CA ARG A 128 9.00 12.12 10.96
C ARG A 128 10.02 11.23 11.68
N VAL A 129 9.79 9.93 11.75
CA VAL A 129 10.75 8.97 12.33
C VAL A 129 11.95 8.82 11.40
N ILE A 130 11.70 8.83 10.09
CA ILE A 130 12.73 8.73 9.05
C ILE A 130 12.58 9.86 8.02
N GLY A 131 13.66 10.14 7.29
CA GLY A 131 13.67 11.14 6.23
C GLY A 131 12.97 10.68 4.94
N LEU A 132 12.53 11.64 4.13
CA LEU A 132 11.87 11.40 2.83
C LEU A 132 12.75 10.61 1.87
N THR A 133 14.06 10.82 1.92
CA THR A 133 15.03 10.15 1.04
C THR A 133 14.90 8.64 1.07
N SER A 134 14.75 8.05 2.27
CA SER A 134 14.57 6.59 2.42
C SER A 134 13.32 6.09 1.69
N HIS A 135 12.21 6.84 1.81
CA HIS A 135 10.97 6.51 1.13
C HIS A 135 11.10 6.61 -0.40
N VAL A 136 11.75 7.64 -0.89
CA VAL A 136 11.97 7.85 -2.34
C VAL A 136 12.87 6.77 -2.93
N LEU A 137 13.99 6.45 -2.26
CA LEU A 137 14.93 5.42 -2.73
C LEU A 137 14.29 4.03 -2.77
N VAL A 138 13.66 3.62 -1.68
CA VAL A 138 13.00 2.30 -1.63
C VAL A 138 11.81 2.26 -2.59
N GLY A 139 11.07 3.36 -2.75
CA GLY A 139 10.00 3.50 -3.73
C GLY A 139 10.48 3.32 -5.17
N GLY A 140 11.62 3.91 -5.52
CA GLY A 140 12.24 3.75 -6.83
C GLY A 140 12.68 2.30 -7.10
N LEU A 141 13.32 1.66 -6.11
CA LEU A 141 13.70 0.25 -6.19
C LEU A 141 12.48 -0.67 -6.33
N ALA A 142 11.45 -0.43 -5.53
CA ALA A 142 10.20 -1.20 -5.58
C ALA A 142 9.50 -1.05 -6.94
N ALA A 143 9.40 0.18 -7.44
CA ALA A 143 8.81 0.44 -8.74
C ALA A 143 9.58 -0.27 -9.86
N THR A 144 10.90 -0.18 -9.87
CA THR A 144 11.75 -0.86 -10.86
C THR A 144 11.58 -2.38 -10.79
N ALA A 145 11.58 -2.95 -9.59
CA ALA A 145 11.45 -4.39 -9.40
C ALA A 145 10.09 -4.96 -9.85
N VAL A 146 9.04 -4.12 -9.92
CA VAL A 146 7.74 -4.51 -10.48
C VAL A 146 7.62 -4.17 -11.95
N LEU A 147 8.08 -2.98 -12.36
CA LEU A 147 7.92 -2.52 -13.74
C LEU A 147 8.73 -3.35 -14.74
N VAL A 148 9.96 -3.72 -14.39
CA VAL A 148 10.80 -4.49 -15.31
C VAL A 148 10.18 -5.85 -15.67
N PRO A 149 9.81 -6.73 -14.73
CA PRO A 149 9.13 -7.97 -15.08
C PRO A 149 7.76 -7.75 -15.74
N ALA A 150 7.02 -6.71 -15.34
CA ALA A 150 5.73 -6.40 -15.96
C ALA A 150 5.88 -6.04 -17.45
N VAL A 151 6.86 -5.20 -17.79
CA VAL A 151 7.15 -4.86 -19.19
C VAL A 151 7.55 -6.09 -19.99
N VAL A 152 8.43 -6.93 -19.46
CA VAL A 152 8.85 -8.17 -20.14
C VAL A 152 7.65 -9.08 -20.40
N VAL A 153 6.78 -9.30 -19.42
CA VAL A 153 5.57 -10.12 -19.58
C VAL A 153 4.62 -9.55 -20.64
N THR A 154 4.51 -8.22 -20.76
CA THR A 154 3.65 -7.63 -21.80
C THR A 154 4.18 -7.82 -23.20
N GLN A 155 5.49 -8.01 -23.37
CA GLN A 155 6.17 -8.21 -24.64
C GLN A 155 6.38 -9.70 -25.00
N ASP A 156 6.22 -10.60 -24.04
CA ASP A 156 6.39 -12.02 -24.25
C ASP A 156 5.15 -12.61 -24.96
N ASP A 157 5.32 -13.10 -26.19
CA ASP A 157 4.24 -13.70 -26.98
C ASP A 157 3.71 -14.99 -26.35
N ALA A 158 4.53 -15.72 -25.60
CA ALA A 158 4.15 -16.93 -24.90
C ALA A 158 3.38 -16.66 -23.59
N ALA A 159 3.39 -15.43 -23.06
CA ALA A 159 2.70 -15.10 -21.82
C ALA A 159 1.18 -15.16 -21.99
N LEU A 160 0.51 -15.70 -20.97
CA LEU A 160 -0.94 -15.85 -20.93
C LEU A 160 -1.65 -14.47 -20.92
N VAL A 161 -2.86 -14.40 -21.42
CA VAL A 161 -3.68 -13.19 -21.44
C VAL A 161 -3.88 -12.62 -20.02
N VAL A 162 -4.05 -13.49 -19.03
CA VAL A 162 -4.20 -13.09 -17.62
C VAL A 162 -2.93 -12.45 -17.07
N GLU A 163 -1.76 -12.99 -17.43
CA GLU A 163 -0.46 -12.43 -17.04
C GLU A 163 -0.22 -11.06 -17.67
N LYS A 164 -0.45 -10.93 -18.98
CA LYS A 164 -0.37 -9.64 -19.69
C LYS A 164 -1.33 -8.60 -19.11
N ARG A 165 -2.54 -9.01 -18.72
CA ARG A 165 -3.51 -8.12 -18.07
C ARG A 165 -3.01 -7.65 -16.70
N ALA A 166 -2.53 -8.57 -15.85
CA ALA A 166 -1.98 -8.23 -14.54
C ALA A 166 -0.76 -7.30 -14.67
N ALA A 167 0.13 -7.57 -15.63
CA ALA A 167 1.29 -6.75 -15.93
C ALA A 167 0.90 -5.31 -16.34
N ARG A 168 -0.08 -5.15 -17.24
CA ARG A 168 -0.58 -3.84 -17.65
C ARG A 168 -1.19 -3.04 -16.48
N TRP A 169 -1.94 -3.69 -15.61
CA TRP A 169 -2.48 -3.04 -14.41
C TRP A 169 -1.37 -2.62 -13.45
N ALA A 170 -0.34 -3.45 -13.25
CA ALA A 170 0.81 -3.10 -12.41
C ALA A 170 1.57 -1.90 -12.98
N ILE A 171 1.82 -1.87 -14.29
CA ILE A 171 2.45 -0.73 -14.98
C ILE A 171 1.61 0.53 -14.80
N ALA A 172 0.32 0.49 -15.11
CA ALA A 172 -0.56 1.67 -15.03
C ALA A 172 -0.63 2.22 -13.59
N ALA A 173 -0.87 1.37 -12.60
CA ALA A 173 -0.96 1.78 -11.21
C ALA A 173 0.35 2.39 -10.70
N LEU A 174 1.50 1.79 -11.02
CA LEU A 174 2.81 2.30 -10.61
C LEU A 174 3.18 3.61 -11.30
N LEU A 175 2.89 3.77 -12.59
CA LEU A 175 3.14 5.04 -13.28
C LEU A 175 2.34 6.17 -12.65
N VAL A 176 1.04 5.96 -12.37
CA VAL A 176 0.21 6.97 -11.68
C VAL A 176 0.75 7.23 -10.27
N GLN A 177 1.17 6.20 -9.54
CA GLN A 177 1.76 6.34 -8.21
C GLN A 177 3.03 7.19 -8.20
N VAL A 178 3.93 6.96 -9.17
CA VAL A 178 5.17 7.73 -9.32
C VAL A 178 4.87 9.19 -9.68
N LEU A 179 3.92 9.42 -10.60
CA LEU A 179 3.52 10.77 -10.98
C LEU A 179 2.90 11.54 -9.80
N LEU A 180 2.04 10.91 -9.01
CA LEU A 180 1.50 11.52 -7.79
C LEU A 180 2.59 11.80 -6.75
N GLY A 181 3.54 10.89 -6.58
CA GLY A 181 4.69 11.12 -5.69
C GLY A 181 5.57 12.28 -6.16
N ALA A 182 5.85 12.37 -7.45
CA ALA A 182 6.59 13.48 -8.05
C ALA A 182 5.83 14.81 -7.89
N SER A 183 4.51 14.82 -8.10
CA SER A 183 3.68 16.00 -7.88
C SER A 183 3.75 16.49 -6.43
N LEU A 184 3.71 15.59 -5.46
CA LEU A 184 3.91 15.92 -4.04
C LEU A 184 5.30 16.52 -3.78
N LEU A 185 6.36 16.00 -4.39
CA LEU A 185 7.70 16.56 -4.28
C LEU A 185 7.78 17.98 -4.88
N LEU A 186 7.14 18.20 -6.03
CA LEU A 186 7.07 19.53 -6.64
C LEU A 186 6.28 20.52 -5.79
N MET A 187 5.15 20.12 -5.20
CA MET A 187 4.39 20.96 -4.27
C MET A 187 5.22 21.35 -3.05
N VAL A 188 6.03 20.42 -2.56
CA VAL A 188 7.00 20.67 -1.51
C VAL A 188 8.05 21.70 -1.95
N ALA A 189 8.66 21.52 -3.10
CA ALA A 189 9.69 22.40 -3.62
C ALA A 189 9.15 23.82 -3.91
N ALA A 190 7.91 23.92 -4.37
CA ALA A 190 7.22 25.18 -4.63
C ALA A 190 6.73 25.90 -3.38
N GLY A 191 6.84 25.31 -2.18
CA GLY A 191 6.36 25.92 -0.94
C GLY A 191 4.85 26.17 -0.91
N THR A 192 4.07 25.32 -1.58
CA THR A 192 2.62 25.48 -1.68
C THR A 192 1.95 25.38 -0.32
N ASP A 193 1.18 26.37 0.07
CA ASP A 193 0.45 26.42 1.36
C ASP A 193 -1.03 26.01 1.23
N ASN A 194 -1.46 25.54 0.06
CA ASN A 194 -2.83 25.13 -0.18
C ASN A 194 -3.15 23.78 0.51
N VAL A 195 -3.67 23.86 1.74
CA VAL A 195 -3.99 22.69 2.58
C VAL A 195 -4.98 21.72 1.91
N PRO A 196 -6.09 22.17 1.28
CA PRO A 196 -6.99 21.27 0.54
C PRO A 196 -6.29 20.49 -0.58
N LEU A 197 -5.46 21.15 -1.37
CA LEU A 197 -4.71 20.51 -2.45
C LEU A 197 -3.72 19.47 -1.91
N TRP A 198 -3.02 19.78 -0.81
CA TRP A 198 -2.14 18.83 -0.12
C TRP A 198 -2.88 17.59 0.33
N ALA A 199 -4.04 17.75 0.99
CA ALA A 199 -4.82 16.64 1.48
C ALA A 199 -5.33 15.76 0.32
N ALA A 200 -5.81 16.37 -0.76
CA ALA A 200 -6.26 15.65 -1.95
C ALA A 200 -5.10 14.85 -2.59
N ALA A 201 -3.95 15.47 -2.78
CA ALA A 201 -2.78 14.84 -3.40
C ALA A 201 -2.23 13.68 -2.54
N ILE A 202 -2.15 13.83 -1.21
CA ILE A 202 -1.71 12.77 -0.29
C ILE A 202 -2.71 11.60 -0.33
N ASN A 203 -4.01 11.88 -0.25
CA ASN A 203 -5.02 10.83 -0.27
C ASN A 203 -5.04 10.08 -1.59
N ALA A 204 -4.91 10.78 -2.72
CA ALA A 204 -4.76 10.16 -4.04
C ALA A 204 -3.51 9.27 -4.11
N HIS A 205 -2.36 9.76 -3.63
CA HIS A 205 -1.11 9.00 -3.60
C HIS A 205 -1.24 7.73 -2.73
N VAL A 206 -1.87 7.81 -1.56
CA VAL A 206 -2.10 6.65 -0.68
C VAL A 206 -3.02 5.63 -1.34
N LEU A 207 -4.14 6.09 -1.94
CA LEU A 207 -5.10 5.21 -2.61
C LEU A 207 -4.46 4.49 -3.80
N VAL A 208 -3.76 5.23 -4.67
CA VAL A 208 -3.09 4.63 -5.84
C VAL A 208 -1.95 3.72 -5.40
N GLY A 209 -1.25 4.05 -4.30
CA GLY A 209 -0.24 3.17 -3.69
C GLY A 209 -0.81 1.83 -3.26
N ALA A 210 -2.01 1.82 -2.66
CA ALA A 210 -2.71 0.59 -2.32
C ALA A 210 -3.11 -0.21 -3.57
N LEU A 211 -3.58 0.45 -4.63
CA LEU A 211 -3.89 -0.20 -5.91
C LEU A 211 -2.63 -0.76 -6.59
N ALA A 212 -1.51 -0.06 -6.54
CA ALA A 212 -0.23 -0.54 -7.06
C ALA A 212 0.26 -1.79 -6.32
N LEU A 213 0.10 -1.81 -4.98
CA LEU A 213 0.43 -2.98 -4.17
C LEU A 213 -0.45 -4.19 -4.52
N LEU A 214 -1.77 -3.98 -4.69
CA LEU A 214 -2.70 -5.03 -5.13
C LEU A 214 -2.36 -5.55 -6.53
N ALA A 215 -2.02 -4.67 -7.46
CA ALA A 215 -1.65 -5.04 -8.82
C ALA A 215 -0.32 -5.82 -8.84
N ALA A 216 0.67 -5.44 -8.03
CA ALA A 216 1.93 -6.17 -7.87
C ALA A 216 1.71 -7.54 -7.22
N ALA A 217 0.82 -7.65 -6.24
CA ALA A 217 0.44 -8.94 -5.66
C ALA A 217 -0.22 -9.85 -6.70
N ALA A 218 -1.16 -9.33 -7.48
CA ALA A 218 -1.83 -10.07 -8.55
C ALA A 218 -0.82 -10.54 -9.62
N LEU A 219 0.07 -9.66 -10.08
CA LEU A 219 1.13 -10.03 -11.03
C LEU A 219 2.02 -11.14 -10.47
N SER A 220 2.49 -10.98 -9.24
CA SER A 220 3.32 -11.99 -8.56
C SER A 220 2.60 -13.34 -8.43
N HIS A 221 1.29 -13.33 -8.17
CA HIS A 221 0.47 -14.53 -8.04
C HIS A 221 0.30 -15.25 -9.39
N VAL A 222 -0.11 -14.55 -10.43
CA VAL A 222 -0.37 -15.16 -11.74
C VAL A 222 0.92 -15.71 -12.37
N LEU A 223 2.05 -15.01 -12.23
CA LEU A 223 3.36 -15.48 -12.71
C LEU A 223 3.89 -16.69 -11.93
N ALA A 224 3.45 -16.90 -10.69
CA ALA A 224 3.84 -18.06 -9.90
C ALA A 224 2.97 -19.30 -10.20
N ALA A 225 1.80 -19.10 -10.79
CA ALA A 225 0.85 -20.17 -11.10
C ALA A 225 1.08 -20.82 -12.48
N GLY A 226 1.66 -20.07 -13.43
CA GLY A 226 2.06 -20.56 -14.76
C GLY A 226 3.41 -21.26 -14.72
#